data_b964aed678d6c3e1f670ae4d6716d6ae
#
_entry.id   b964aed678d6c3e1f670ae4d6716d6ae
#
_cell.length_a   1.000
_cell.length_b   1.000
_cell.length_c   1.000
_cell.angle_alpha   90.00
_cell.angle_beta   90.00
_cell.angle_gamma   90.00
#
_symmetry.space_group_name_H-M   'P 1'
#
loop_
_entity.id
_entity.type
_entity.pdbx_description
1 polymer ?
#
loop_
_entity_poly.entity_id
_entity_poly.type
_entity_poly.pdbx_seq_one_letter_code
_entity_poly.pdbx_strand_id
1 'polypeptide(L)'
;EVPAGTTVLEAARIAKVNIPTLCYLKDINATANCRLCVVDCGGRALQAACVLPVTPNMVVKTNTPAVREARKLNLELILSNHEKKCLSCVRSQNCELQKLCLDLGVESGDRFAGAQNEYEPDMSSASIVRNNNKCILCRRCVGACANVQKVGVIGPVRRGFKTAIESPWGMKLAEMACINCGQCITACPVGALTETDGTKAVWKALGDSAKHVVVQPAP
;
A
#
# COMPACT_ATOMS: atom_id res chain seq x y z
N GLU A 1 -9.53 9.66 27.97
CA GLU A 1 -10.76 10.01 27.22
C GLU A 1 -10.38 10.54 25.85
N VAL A 2 -11.24 10.32 24.86
CA VAL A 2 -11.06 10.77 23.47
C VAL A 2 -12.37 11.36 22.95
N PRO A 3 -12.34 12.28 21.96
CA PRO A 3 -13.54 12.86 21.38
C PRO A 3 -14.48 11.80 20.76
N ALA A 4 -15.78 12.07 20.76
CA ALA A 4 -16.77 11.24 20.08
C ALA A 4 -16.45 11.14 18.58
N GLY A 5 -16.65 9.95 17.99
CA GLY A 5 -16.29 9.68 16.60
C GLY A 5 -14.83 9.29 16.37
N THR A 6 -13.96 9.38 17.37
CA THR A 6 -12.59 8.84 17.28
C THR A 6 -12.63 7.34 17.02
N THR A 7 -11.81 6.83 16.10
CA THR A 7 -11.72 5.39 15.88
C THR A 7 -10.88 4.72 16.96
N VAL A 8 -11.10 3.41 17.17
CA VAL A 8 -10.29 2.60 18.09
C VAL A 8 -8.80 2.67 17.75
N LEU A 9 -8.45 2.71 16.48
CA LEU A 9 -7.06 2.85 16.04
C LEU A 9 -6.44 4.18 16.49
N GLU A 10 -7.14 5.30 16.30
CA GLU A 10 -6.63 6.62 16.71
C GLU A 10 -6.62 6.75 18.23
N ALA A 11 -7.61 6.22 18.94
CA ALA A 11 -7.61 6.15 20.39
C ALA A 11 -6.41 5.34 20.92
N ALA A 12 -6.09 4.20 20.29
CA ALA A 12 -4.93 3.38 20.63
C ALA A 12 -3.61 4.15 20.41
N ARG A 13 -3.50 4.92 19.31
CA ARG A 13 -2.34 5.77 19.04
C ARG A 13 -2.14 6.85 20.10
N ILE A 14 -3.23 7.51 20.52
CA ILE A 14 -3.19 8.49 21.63
C ILE A 14 -2.71 7.81 22.91
N ALA A 15 -3.17 6.59 23.18
CA ALA A 15 -2.74 5.78 24.33
C ALA A 15 -1.35 5.14 24.15
N LYS A 16 -0.63 5.41 23.05
CA LYS A 16 0.67 4.80 22.69
C LYS A 16 0.64 3.29 22.58
N VAL A 17 -0.53 2.72 22.27
CA VAL A 17 -0.72 1.30 21.97
C VAL A 17 -0.59 1.08 20.46
N ASN A 18 0.38 0.27 20.05
CA ASN A 18 0.61 -0.01 18.64
C ASN A 18 -0.37 -1.08 18.12
N ILE A 19 -1.21 -0.71 17.14
CA ILE A 19 -2.03 -1.62 16.36
C ILE A 19 -1.50 -1.58 14.92
N PRO A 20 -1.06 -2.72 14.35
CA PRO A 20 -0.48 -2.74 13.00
C PRO A 20 -1.51 -2.36 11.94
N THR A 21 -1.07 -1.62 10.93
CA THR A 21 -1.90 -1.22 9.78
C THR A 21 -1.09 -1.30 8.50
N LEU A 22 -1.73 -1.52 7.35
CA LEU A 22 -1.09 -1.49 6.05
C LEU A 22 -1.89 -0.69 5.02
N CYS A 23 -3.22 -0.59 5.17
CA CYS A 23 -4.06 0.22 4.28
C CYS A 23 -4.43 1.59 4.86
N TYR A 24 -4.43 1.73 6.18
CA TYR A 24 -4.83 2.97 6.82
C TYR A 24 -3.80 4.08 6.60
N LEU A 25 -4.28 5.24 6.17
CA LEU A 25 -3.52 6.47 6.10
C LEU A 25 -4.45 7.58 6.63
N LYS A 26 -4.06 8.23 7.74
CA LYS A 26 -4.90 9.19 8.43
C LYS A 26 -5.39 10.28 7.48
N ASP A 27 -6.66 10.63 7.56
CA ASP A 27 -7.35 11.64 6.76
C ASP A 27 -7.36 11.40 5.23
N ILE A 28 -6.73 10.32 4.76
CA ILE A 28 -6.59 10.01 3.34
C ILE A 28 -7.31 8.70 2.98
N ASN A 29 -7.09 7.63 3.74
CA ASN A 29 -7.60 6.30 3.41
C ASN A 29 -7.93 5.48 4.66
N ALA A 30 -9.21 5.23 4.92
CA ALA A 30 -9.71 4.40 6.03
C ALA A 30 -10.71 3.38 5.50
N THR A 31 -10.24 2.39 4.72
CA THR A 31 -11.07 1.45 3.97
C THR A 31 -11.13 0.04 4.56
N ALA A 32 -10.40 -0.23 5.65
CA ALA A 32 -10.33 -1.53 6.33
C ALA A 32 -9.96 -2.72 5.42
N ASN A 33 -9.26 -2.49 4.31
CA ASN A 33 -8.99 -3.53 3.29
C ASN A 33 -8.01 -4.61 3.77
N CYS A 34 -6.94 -4.24 4.49
CA CYS A 34 -5.88 -5.19 4.85
C CYS A 34 -6.20 -6.07 6.05
N ARG A 35 -7.17 -5.69 6.88
CA ARG A 35 -7.57 -6.41 8.11
C ARG A 35 -6.44 -6.69 9.12
N LEU A 36 -5.31 -5.96 9.04
CA LEU A 36 -4.22 -6.12 10.00
C LEU A 36 -4.48 -5.39 11.32
N CYS A 37 -5.37 -4.40 11.32
CA CYS A 37 -5.76 -3.65 12.51
C CYS A 37 -6.87 -4.31 13.34
N VAL A 38 -7.15 -5.60 13.14
CA VAL A 38 -8.20 -6.29 13.89
C VAL A 38 -7.91 -6.31 15.39
N VAL A 39 -8.96 -6.14 16.18
CA VAL A 39 -8.98 -6.13 17.64
C VAL A 39 -10.16 -6.95 18.16
N ASP A 40 -10.07 -7.39 19.40
CA ASP A 40 -11.14 -8.10 20.11
C ASP A 40 -11.85 -7.13 21.05
N CYS A 41 -13.15 -6.92 20.80
CA CYS A 41 -14.03 -6.09 21.62
C CYS A 41 -15.06 -6.92 22.44
N GLY A 42 -14.80 -8.23 22.64
CA GLY A 42 -15.67 -9.14 23.39
C GLY A 42 -16.88 -9.65 22.60
N GLY A 43 -16.98 -9.37 21.27
CA GLY A 43 -18.04 -9.86 20.40
C GLY A 43 -17.69 -11.18 19.71
N ARG A 44 -18.60 -11.66 18.84
CA ARG A 44 -18.41 -12.90 18.06
C ARG A 44 -17.28 -12.82 17.03
N ALA A 45 -16.94 -11.62 16.56
CA ALA A 45 -15.96 -11.42 15.50
C ALA A 45 -14.99 -10.28 15.84
N LEU A 46 -13.76 -10.42 15.39
CA LEU A 46 -12.76 -9.38 15.48
C LEU A 46 -13.14 -8.17 14.61
N GLN A 47 -12.93 -6.97 15.14
CA GLN A 47 -13.31 -5.71 14.50
C GLN A 47 -12.09 -4.98 13.92
N ALA A 48 -12.26 -4.27 12.80
CA ALA A 48 -11.19 -3.46 12.21
C ALA A 48 -11.09 -2.11 12.94
N ALA A 49 -10.08 -1.92 13.76
CA ALA A 49 -9.89 -0.74 14.59
C ALA A 49 -9.85 0.59 13.81
N CYS A 50 -9.40 0.56 12.54
CA CYS A 50 -9.27 1.78 11.73
C CYS A 50 -10.61 2.42 11.28
N VAL A 51 -11.72 1.70 11.39
CA VAL A 51 -13.05 2.18 11.03
C VAL A 51 -14.08 2.01 12.16
N LEU A 52 -13.68 1.39 13.27
CA LEU A 52 -14.56 1.19 14.42
C LEU A 52 -14.53 2.43 15.32
N PRO A 53 -15.63 3.16 15.48
CA PRO A 53 -15.69 4.28 16.42
C PRO A 53 -15.68 3.75 17.87
N VAL A 54 -15.08 4.51 18.78
CA VAL A 54 -15.12 4.21 20.21
C VAL A 54 -16.52 4.46 20.77
N THR A 55 -16.92 3.64 21.74
CA THR A 55 -18.17 3.80 22.49
C THR A 55 -17.86 3.89 24.00
N PRO A 56 -18.74 4.49 24.81
CA PRO A 56 -18.56 4.53 26.26
C PRO A 56 -18.34 3.12 26.84
N ASN A 57 -17.41 3.02 27.78
CA ASN A 57 -17.05 1.78 28.47
C ASN A 57 -16.58 0.62 27.56
N MET A 58 -16.18 0.92 26.33
CA MET A 58 -15.63 -0.08 25.41
C MET A 58 -14.32 -0.66 25.95
N VAL A 59 -14.25 -1.99 26.03
CA VAL A 59 -13.02 -2.72 26.35
C VAL A 59 -12.45 -3.31 25.07
N VAL A 60 -11.20 -2.96 24.75
CA VAL A 60 -10.53 -3.41 23.52
C VAL A 60 -9.26 -4.18 23.87
N LYS A 61 -9.21 -5.44 23.44
CA LYS A 61 -8.01 -6.29 23.58
C LYS A 61 -7.27 -6.30 22.24
N THR A 62 -6.04 -5.80 22.24
CA THR A 62 -5.27 -5.57 21.01
C THR A 62 -4.31 -6.72 20.67
N ASN A 63 -4.11 -7.68 21.57
CA ASN A 63 -3.06 -8.71 21.43
C ASN A 63 -3.48 -10.07 22.00
N THR A 64 -4.72 -10.53 21.78
CA THR A 64 -5.14 -11.89 22.14
C THR A 64 -4.55 -12.92 21.15
N PRO A 65 -4.48 -14.22 21.51
CA PRO A 65 -4.08 -15.27 20.57
C PRO A 65 -4.88 -15.22 19.26
N ALA A 66 -6.21 -15.05 19.35
CA ALA A 66 -7.09 -14.93 18.19
C ALA A 66 -6.76 -13.72 17.30
N VAL A 67 -6.45 -12.58 17.90
CA VAL A 67 -6.03 -11.36 17.17
C VAL A 67 -4.70 -11.61 16.44
N ARG A 68 -3.72 -12.22 17.10
CA ARG A 68 -2.42 -12.54 16.48
C ARG A 68 -2.57 -13.48 15.29
N GLU A 69 -3.34 -14.56 15.48
CA GLU A 69 -3.58 -15.55 14.41
C GLU A 69 -4.29 -14.92 13.21
N ALA A 70 -5.33 -14.11 13.44
CA ALA A 70 -6.05 -13.43 12.39
C ALA A 70 -5.15 -12.44 11.61
N ARG A 71 -4.23 -11.76 12.27
CA ARG A 71 -3.26 -10.87 11.60
C ARG A 71 -2.26 -11.66 10.75
N LYS A 72 -1.73 -12.78 11.26
CA LYS A 72 -0.86 -13.66 10.48
C LYS A 72 -1.56 -14.18 9.23
N LEU A 73 -2.75 -14.73 9.39
CA LEU A 73 -3.56 -15.25 8.29
C LEU A 73 -3.83 -14.17 7.22
N ASN A 74 -4.22 -12.97 7.62
CA ASN A 74 -4.44 -11.87 6.67
C ASN A 74 -3.15 -11.47 5.94
N LEU A 75 -2.01 -11.49 6.63
CA LEU A 75 -0.73 -11.17 6.02
C LEU A 75 -0.27 -12.25 5.05
N GLU A 76 -0.44 -13.52 5.38
CA GLU A 76 -0.18 -14.66 4.48
C GLU A 76 -1.06 -14.60 3.22
N LEU A 77 -2.34 -14.24 3.35
CA LEU A 77 -3.24 -14.02 2.21
C LEU A 77 -2.77 -12.86 1.31
N ILE A 78 -2.27 -11.77 1.89
CA ILE A 78 -1.67 -10.67 1.12
C ILE A 78 -0.43 -11.15 0.35
N LEU A 79 0.44 -11.92 1.01
CA LEU A 79 1.66 -12.45 0.42
C LEU A 79 1.41 -13.49 -0.67
N SER A 80 0.30 -14.23 -0.61
CA SER A 80 0.01 -15.32 -1.57
C SER A 80 -0.13 -14.82 -3.01
N ASN A 81 -0.54 -13.56 -3.22
CA ASN A 81 -0.66 -12.93 -4.54
C ASN A 81 0.34 -11.77 -4.76
N HIS A 82 1.37 -11.66 -3.93
CA HIS A 82 2.38 -10.61 -4.04
C HIS A 82 3.67 -11.15 -4.68
N GLU A 83 4.23 -10.42 -5.65
CA GLU A 83 5.52 -10.76 -6.26
C GLU A 83 6.66 -10.64 -5.24
N LYS A 84 7.19 -11.78 -4.76
CA LYS A 84 8.19 -11.89 -3.67
C LYS A 84 9.64 -11.66 -4.12
N LYS A 85 9.90 -10.79 -5.10
CA LYS A 85 11.25 -10.44 -5.56
C LYS A 85 11.87 -9.32 -4.70
N CYS A 86 11.95 -9.54 -3.39
CA CYS A 86 12.35 -8.50 -2.43
C CYS A 86 13.77 -7.99 -2.64
N LEU A 87 14.72 -8.85 -2.97
CA LEU A 87 16.13 -8.48 -3.15
C LEU A 87 16.38 -7.50 -4.31
N SER A 88 15.52 -7.53 -5.34
CA SER A 88 15.57 -6.62 -6.48
C SER A 88 14.49 -5.53 -6.43
N CYS A 89 13.76 -5.42 -5.33
CA CYS A 89 12.71 -4.43 -5.17
C CYS A 89 13.28 -3.11 -4.68
N VAL A 90 12.86 -2.00 -5.29
CA VAL A 90 13.26 -0.64 -4.88
C VAL A 90 12.87 -0.29 -3.43
N ARG A 91 11.90 -1.02 -2.86
CA ARG A 91 11.46 -0.87 -1.46
C ARG A 91 12.14 -1.86 -0.52
N SER A 92 13.14 -2.64 -0.98
CA SER A 92 13.88 -3.53 -0.09
C SER A 92 14.41 -2.76 1.13
N GLN A 93 14.23 -3.32 2.33
CA GLN A 93 14.55 -2.72 3.64
C GLN A 93 13.70 -1.48 4.05
N ASN A 94 12.94 -0.89 3.14
CA ASN A 94 12.01 0.23 3.41
C ASN A 94 10.58 -0.12 2.94
N CYS A 95 10.12 -1.33 3.22
CA CYS A 95 8.82 -1.84 2.83
C CYS A 95 7.98 -2.13 4.08
N GLU A 96 6.80 -1.48 4.19
CA GLU A 96 5.91 -1.70 5.33
C GLU A 96 5.42 -3.17 5.40
N LEU A 97 5.27 -3.84 4.24
CA LEU A 97 4.89 -5.25 4.18
C LEU A 97 6.00 -6.14 4.77
N GLN A 98 7.27 -5.94 4.37
CA GLN A 98 8.41 -6.69 4.93
C GLN A 98 8.52 -6.50 6.44
N LYS A 99 8.38 -5.26 6.91
CA LYS A 99 8.40 -4.97 8.36
C LYS A 99 7.31 -5.74 9.09
N LEU A 100 6.09 -5.74 8.58
CA LEU A 100 4.98 -6.47 9.21
C LEU A 100 5.17 -8.00 9.18
N CYS A 101 5.81 -8.54 8.14
CA CYS A 101 6.17 -9.95 8.10
C CYS A 101 7.14 -10.30 9.25
N LEU A 102 8.16 -9.48 9.48
CA LEU A 102 9.08 -9.65 10.59
C LEU A 102 8.38 -9.51 11.95
N ASP A 103 7.59 -8.43 12.14
CA ASP A 103 6.90 -8.13 13.39
C ASP A 103 5.89 -9.22 13.79
N LEU A 104 5.26 -9.87 12.81
CA LEU A 104 4.25 -10.91 13.02
C LEU A 104 4.78 -12.34 12.89
N GLY A 105 6.06 -12.51 12.55
CA GLY A 105 6.68 -13.81 12.35
C GLY A 105 6.03 -14.59 11.19
N VAL A 106 5.85 -13.94 10.03
CA VAL A 106 5.34 -14.54 8.80
C VAL A 106 6.47 -14.62 7.80
N GLU A 107 6.89 -15.84 7.46
CA GLU A 107 8.02 -16.08 6.55
C GLU A 107 7.59 -16.17 5.08
N SER A 108 6.41 -16.74 4.83
CA SER A 108 5.89 -16.92 3.47
C SER A 108 4.35 -16.87 3.43
N GLY A 109 3.80 -16.77 2.24
CA GLY A 109 2.36 -16.94 1.97
C GLY A 109 2.01 -18.32 1.39
N ASP A 110 2.89 -19.30 1.54
CA ASP A 110 2.79 -20.60 0.83
C ASP A 110 1.62 -21.45 1.32
N ARG A 111 1.13 -21.22 2.53
CA ARG A 111 -0.12 -21.81 3.05
C ARG A 111 -1.31 -21.56 2.11
N PHE A 112 -1.30 -20.46 1.38
CA PHE A 112 -2.34 -20.05 0.42
C PHE A 112 -1.79 -20.00 -1.01
N ALA A 113 -0.78 -20.82 -1.31
CA ALA A 113 -0.25 -20.95 -2.67
C ALA A 113 -1.34 -21.44 -3.64
N GLY A 114 -1.40 -20.81 -4.81
CA GLY A 114 -2.42 -21.11 -5.82
C GLY A 114 -2.31 -20.19 -7.02
N ALA A 115 -3.43 -19.90 -7.67
CA ALA A 115 -3.47 -18.98 -8.79
C ALA A 115 -2.99 -17.58 -8.37
N GLN A 116 -2.18 -16.97 -9.21
CA GLN A 116 -1.72 -15.59 -9.07
C GLN A 116 -2.20 -14.76 -10.25
N ASN A 117 -2.43 -13.46 -10.00
CA ASN A 117 -2.67 -12.53 -11.09
C ASN A 117 -1.32 -12.08 -11.67
N GLU A 118 -1.24 -12.04 -12.99
CA GLU A 118 -0.08 -11.50 -13.69
C GLU A 118 -0.49 -10.25 -14.46
N TYR A 119 0.33 -9.22 -14.35
CA TYR A 119 0.10 -7.92 -14.97
C TYR A 119 1.36 -7.43 -15.65
N GLU A 120 1.21 -6.86 -16.85
CA GLU A 120 2.28 -6.08 -17.47
C GLU A 120 2.47 -4.77 -16.70
N PRO A 121 3.70 -4.42 -16.30
CA PRO A 121 3.96 -3.13 -15.69
C PRO A 121 3.63 -1.98 -16.64
N ASP A 122 2.94 -0.97 -16.14
CA ASP A 122 2.69 0.26 -16.88
C ASP A 122 3.88 1.22 -16.69
N MET A 123 4.66 1.36 -17.75
CA MET A 123 5.84 2.22 -17.84
C MET A 123 5.60 3.40 -18.81
N SER A 124 4.36 3.70 -19.12
CA SER A 124 4.01 4.72 -20.12
C SER A 124 4.23 6.16 -19.63
N SER A 125 4.10 6.38 -18.31
CA SER A 125 4.27 7.72 -17.74
C SER A 125 5.75 8.15 -17.72
N ALA A 126 5.98 9.43 -17.92
CA ALA A 126 7.33 10.00 -17.88
C ALA A 126 8.01 9.87 -16.51
N SER A 127 7.24 9.79 -15.43
CA SER A 127 7.76 9.83 -14.05
C SER A 127 7.29 8.71 -13.12
N ILE A 128 6.28 7.93 -13.52
CA ILE A 128 5.65 6.93 -12.65
C ILE A 128 5.60 5.57 -13.33
N VAL A 129 6.16 4.55 -12.69
CA VAL A 129 6.01 3.14 -13.07
C VAL A 129 5.00 2.48 -12.13
N ARG A 130 4.05 1.73 -12.69
CA ARG A 130 3.07 0.95 -11.94
C ARG A 130 3.22 -0.54 -12.24
N ASN A 131 3.54 -1.34 -11.22
CA ASN A 131 3.61 -2.79 -11.27
C ASN A 131 2.56 -3.42 -10.34
N ASN A 132 1.45 -3.87 -10.90
CA ASN A 132 0.35 -4.47 -10.13
C ASN A 132 0.69 -5.85 -9.55
N ASN A 133 1.75 -6.54 -10.01
CA ASN A 133 2.21 -7.79 -9.41
C ASN A 133 2.69 -7.59 -7.95
N LYS A 134 3.08 -6.36 -7.61
CA LYS A 134 3.47 -5.97 -6.24
C LYS A 134 2.35 -5.25 -5.48
N CYS A 135 1.18 -5.06 -6.09
CA CYS A 135 0.08 -4.34 -5.47
C CYS A 135 -0.65 -5.21 -4.44
N ILE A 136 -0.84 -4.65 -3.24
CA ILE A 136 -1.56 -5.29 -2.13
C ILE A 136 -2.99 -4.76 -1.97
N LEU A 137 -3.51 -4.05 -2.95
CA LEU A 137 -4.86 -3.49 -2.99
C LEU A 137 -5.24 -2.61 -1.78
N CYS A 138 -4.27 -1.97 -1.15
CA CYS A 138 -4.49 -1.13 0.05
C CYS A 138 -5.25 0.17 -0.24
N ARG A 139 -5.30 0.61 -1.50
CA ARG A 139 -5.97 1.85 -1.97
C ARG A 139 -5.41 3.16 -1.42
N ARG A 140 -4.26 3.19 -0.75
CA ARG A 140 -3.65 4.45 -0.29
C ARG A 140 -3.36 5.40 -1.46
N CYS A 141 -2.84 4.90 -2.57
CA CYS A 141 -2.58 5.69 -3.78
C CYS A 141 -3.86 6.27 -4.40
N VAL A 142 -4.97 5.52 -4.35
CA VAL A 142 -6.29 6.00 -4.79
C VAL A 142 -6.74 7.17 -3.93
N GLY A 143 -6.68 7.02 -2.60
CA GLY A 143 -7.00 8.11 -1.67
C GLY A 143 -6.11 9.34 -1.87
N ALA A 144 -4.81 9.16 -2.02
CA ALA A 144 -3.88 10.26 -2.29
C ALA A 144 -4.22 10.98 -3.61
N CYS A 145 -4.52 10.24 -4.68
CA CYS A 145 -4.85 10.80 -5.98
C CYS A 145 -6.22 11.51 -5.99
N ALA A 146 -7.25 10.86 -5.44
CA ALA A 146 -8.62 11.38 -5.51
C ALA A 146 -8.95 12.38 -4.39
N ASN A 147 -8.54 12.09 -3.14
CA ASN A 147 -8.97 12.89 -1.98
C ASN A 147 -8.03 14.06 -1.70
N VAL A 148 -6.71 13.88 -1.92
CA VAL A 148 -5.70 14.92 -1.65
C VAL A 148 -5.44 15.74 -2.91
N GLN A 149 -5.03 15.10 -4.00
CA GLN A 149 -4.66 15.78 -5.24
C GLN A 149 -5.86 16.19 -6.11
N LYS A 150 -7.06 15.63 -5.84
CA LYS A 150 -8.29 15.90 -6.61
C LYS A 150 -8.19 15.54 -8.11
N VAL A 151 -7.27 14.66 -8.49
CA VAL A 151 -7.04 14.22 -9.87
C VAL A 151 -7.82 12.95 -10.21
N GLY A 152 -7.73 11.91 -9.38
CA GLY A 152 -8.59 10.72 -9.46
C GLY A 152 -8.38 9.81 -10.68
N VAL A 153 -7.18 9.77 -11.28
CA VAL A 153 -6.90 8.99 -12.52
C VAL A 153 -6.68 7.50 -12.29
N ILE A 154 -6.58 7.04 -11.05
CA ILE A 154 -6.43 5.63 -10.70
C ILE A 154 -7.50 5.21 -9.69
N GLY A 155 -7.98 3.99 -9.84
CA GLY A 155 -9.00 3.43 -8.95
C GLY A 155 -9.01 1.90 -8.98
N PRO A 156 -9.81 1.26 -8.12
CA PRO A 156 -10.03 -0.18 -8.23
C PRO A 156 -10.87 -0.48 -9.46
N VAL A 157 -10.35 -1.36 -10.31
CA VAL A 157 -11.04 -1.88 -11.49
C VAL A 157 -11.26 -3.38 -11.32
N ARG A 158 -12.22 -3.93 -12.09
CA ARG A 158 -12.65 -5.33 -11.96
C ARG A 158 -13.16 -5.63 -10.54
N ARG A 159 -13.37 -6.90 -10.22
CA ARG A 159 -13.89 -7.34 -8.91
C ARG A 159 -13.37 -8.73 -8.53
N GLY A 160 -13.53 -9.07 -7.24
CA GLY A 160 -13.08 -10.34 -6.70
C GLY A 160 -11.56 -10.51 -6.84
N PHE A 161 -11.12 -11.71 -7.16
CA PHE A 161 -9.70 -12.04 -7.30
C PHE A 161 -8.98 -11.21 -8.38
N LYS A 162 -9.69 -10.81 -9.44
CA LYS A 162 -9.13 -10.01 -10.53
C LYS A 162 -9.09 -8.50 -10.24
N THR A 163 -9.44 -8.04 -9.04
CA THR A 163 -9.35 -6.62 -8.69
C THR A 163 -7.92 -6.12 -8.84
N ALA A 164 -7.77 -4.97 -9.50
CA ALA A 164 -6.48 -4.28 -9.67
C ALA A 164 -6.66 -2.78 -9.44
N ILE A 165 -5.56 -2.07 -9.19
CA ILE A 165 -5.55 -0.59 -9.15
C ILE A 165 -5.01 -0.11 -10.47
N GLU A 166 -5.88 0.46 -11.29
CA GLU A 166 -5.55 0.86 -12.67
C GLU A 166 -6.29 2.15 -13.04
N SER A 167 -5.96 2.66 -14.23
CA SER A 167 -6.74 3.71 -14.88
C SER A 167 -8.03 3.13 -15.46
N PRO A 168 -9.09 3.93 -15.69
CA PRO A 168 -10.34 3.46 -16.29
C PRO A 168 -10.09 2.73 -17.62
N TRP A 169 -10.89 1.69 -17.88
CA TRP A 169 -10.89 0.90 -19.13
C TRP A 169 -9.54 0.29 -19.53
N GLY A 170 -8.58 0.18 -18.59
CA GLY A 170 -7.25 -0.36 -18.87
C GLY A 170 -6.34 0.60 -19.65
N MET A 171 -6.68 1.87 -19.72
CA MET A 171 -5.84 2.90 -20.35
C MET A 171 -4.49 3.01 -19.65
N LYS A 172 -3.47 3.36 -20.39
CA LYS A 172 -2.14 3.63 -19.86
C LYS A 172 -2.13 4.94 -19.06
N LEU A 173 -1.26 5.04 -18.07
CA LEU A 173 -1.20 6.24 -17.22
C LEU A 173 -0.84 7.51 -18.02
N ALA A 174 -0.04 7.37 -19.07
CA ALA A 174 0.28 8.49 -19.99
C ALA A 174 -0.91 9.02 -20.79
N GLU A 175 -1.97 8.20 -20.95
CA GLU A 175 -3.18 8.59 -21.69
C GLU A 175 -4.20 9.29 -20.79
N MET A 176 -3.91 9.37 -19.50
CA MET A 176 -4.79 9.99 -18.51
C MET A 176 -4.34 11.41 -18.17
N ALA A 177 -5.23 12.19 -17.57
CA ALA A 177 -4.93 13.52 -17.05
C ALA A 177 -4.07 13.46 -15.77
N CYS A 178 -3.03 12.60 -15.78
CA CYS A 178 -2.09 12.47 -14.67
C CYS A 178 -1.15 13.69 -14.66
N ILE A 179 -1.08 14.38 -13.51
CA ILE A 179 -0.21 15.53 -13.33
C ILE A 179 1.22 15.17 -12.89
N ASN A 180 1.55 13.89 -12.85
CA ASN A 180 2.87 13.37 -12.49
C ASN A 180 3.41 13.83 -11.12
N CYS A 181 2.53 14.11 -10.14
CA CYS A 181 2.90 14.67 -8.83
C CYS A 181 3.60 13.68 -7.89
N GLY A 182 3.63 12.37 -8.18
CA GLY A 182 4.30 11.34 -7.37
C GLY A 182 3.63 10.99 -6.04
N GLN A 183 2.55 11.66 -5.62
CA GLN A 183 1.91 11.40 -4.31
C GLN A 183 1.39 9.97 -4.15
N CYS A 184 1.02 9.31 -5.23
CA CYS A 184 0.66 7.90 -5.23
C CYS A 184 1.86 6.98 -4.90
N ILE A 185 3.08 7.36 -5.29
CA ILE A 185 4.34 6.65 -4.96
C ILE A 185 4.61 6.78 -3.47
N THR A 186 4.56 8.01 -2.95
CA THR A 186 4.78 8.29 -1.52
C THR A 186 3.77 7.56 -0.63
N ALA A 187 2.51 7.48 -1.05
CA ALA A 187 1.46 6.78 -0.31
C ALA A 187 1.57 5.25 -0.40
N CYS A 188 2.30 4.70 -1.37
CA CYS A 188 2.39 3.26 -1.59
C CYS A 188 3.27 2.60 -0.52
N PRO A 189 2.76 1.64 0.29
CA PRO A 189 3.53 0.98 1.34
C PRO A 189 4.47 -0.11 0.82
N VAL A 190 4.39 -0.42 -0.47
CA VAL A 190 5.18 -1.47 -1.16
C VAL A 190 5.77 -0.93 -2.46
N GLY A 191 6.49 -1.76 -3.23
CA GLY A 191 7.10 -1.37 -4.51
C GLY A 191 6.19 -1.48 -5.74
N ALA A 192 4.87 -1.27 -5.58
CA ALA A 192 3.93 -1.33 -6.70
C ALA A 192 3.89 -0.06 -7.55
N LEU A 193 4.24 1.09 -6.94
CA LEU A 193 4.39 2.37 -7.60
C LEU A 193 5.78 2.90 -7.30
N THR A 194 6.50 3.27 -8.34
CA THR A 194 7.89 3.74 -8.26
C THR A 194 8.13 4.88 -9.24
N GLU A 195 9.20 5.61 -9.05
CA GLU A 195 9.70 6.59 -9.98
C GLU A 195 10.23 5.90 -11.25
N THR A 196 10.14 6.58 -12.38
CA THR A 196 10.84 6.18 -13.61
C THR A 196 12.33 6.43 -13.43
N ASP A 197 13.13 5.34 -13.46
CA ASP A 197 14.59 5.44 -13.31
C ASP A 197 15.28 5.87 -14.61
N GLY A 198 15.74 7.11 -14.66
CA GLY A 198 16.53 7.68 -15.75
C GLY A 198 18.04 7.44 -15.65
N THR A 199 18.53 6.84 -14.57
CA THR A 199 19.98 6.70 -14.28
C THR A 199 20.75 6.03 -15.40
N LYS A 200 20.21 4.96 -15.98
CA LYS A 200 20.86 4.26 -17.11
C LYS A 200 21.00 5.13 -18.36
N ALA A 201 20.00 5.97 -18.65
CA ALA A 201 20.05 6.89 -19.78
C ALA A 201 21.13 7.95 -19.57
N VAL A 202 21.27 8.46 -18.36
CA VAL A 202 22.32 9.43 -17.98
C VAL A 202 23.71 8.79 -18.12
N TRP A 203 23.93 7.60 -17.58
CA TRP A 203 25.21 6.90 -17.71
C TRP A 203 25.57 6.62 -19.17
N LYS A 204 24.58 6.22 -19.99
CA LYS A 204 24.80 6.05 -21.44
C LYS A 204 25.20 7.37 -22.12
N ALA A 205 24.58 8.48 -21.75
CA ALA A 205 24.91 9.79 -22.31
C ALA A 205 26.30 10.24 -21.88
N LEU A 206 26.69 10.03 -20.62
CA LEU A 206 28.04 10.36 -20.12
C LEU A 206 29.14 9.54 -20.80
N GLY A 207 28.85 8.30 -21.19
CA GLY A 207 29.81 7.44 -21.92
C GLY A 207 29.88 7.70 -23.43
N ASP A 208 29.07 8.58 -23.98
CA ASP A 208 28.98 8.87 -25.39
C ASP A 208 29.80 10.18 -25.72
N SER A 209 30.98 10.03 -26.32
CA SER A 209 31.85 11.13 -26.64
C SER A 209 31.27 12.16 -27.65
N ALA A 210 30.19 11.79 -28.36
CA ALA A 210 29.48 12.69 -29.25
C ALA A 210 28.46 13.59 -28.54
N LYS A 211 28.26 13.39 -27.22
CA LYS A 211 27.27 14.13 -26.40
C LYS A 211 27.95 15.02 -25.37
N HIS A 212 27.47 16.24 -25.28
CA HIS A 212 27.80 17.13 -24.18
C HIS A 212 26.65 17.08 -23.12
N VAL A 213 26.95 16.59 -21.92
CA VAL A 213 25.96 16.46 -20.86
C VAL A 213 26.06 17.68 -19.94
N VAL A 214 24.95 18.37 -19.76
CA VAL A 214 24.84 19.56 -18.89
C VAL A 214 23.83 19.27 -17.79
N VAL A 215 24.17 19.60 -16.54
CA VAL A 215 23.26 19.51 -15.39
C VAL A 215 22.74 20.90 -15.07
N GLN A 216 21.43 21.05 -15.09
CA GLN A 216 20.76 22.27 -14.67
C GLN A 216 19.88 21.96 -13.44
N PRO A 217 20.35 22.21 -12.20
CA PRO A 217 19.52 22.06 -11.02
C PRO A 217 18.46 23.16 -11.01
N ALA A 218 17.29 22.83 -10.45
CA ALA A 218 16.29 23.86 -10.15
C ALA A 218 16.80 24.76 -9.00
N PRO A 219 16.41 26.07 -9.00
CA PRO A 219 16.79 27.00 -7.93
C PRO A 219 16.22 26.58 -6.57
#